data_0778ff4f8773f5b21c9bbdcac680be10
#
_entry.id   0778ff4f8773f5b21c9bbdcac680be10
#
_cell.length_a   1.000
_cell.length_b   1.000
_cell.length_c   1.000
_cell.angle_alpha   90.00
_cell.angle_beta   90.00
_cell.angle_gamma   90.00
#
_symmetry.space_group_name_H-M   'P 1'
#
loop_
_entity.id
_entity.type
_entity.pdbx_description
1 polymer ?
#
loop_
_entity_poly.entity_id
_entity_poly.type
_entity_poly.pdbx_seq_one_letter_code
_entity_poly.pdbx_strand_id
1 'polypeptide(L)'
;MVDVSDKPLSVRVAIAKGKIKLQRKTLELISEDQIAKGDVFATARIAGIQAAKQTAQLIPLCHTLPLSKVEIDIVTSADGAEVTCVARTVAQTGVEMEALVGVTIAMLTIYDMCKAVDKDMRISDVRLVVKTKSPLAAVHDGRNQSRRRYKAPLQ
;
A
#
# COMPACT_ATOMS: atom_id res chain seq x y z
N MET A 1 14.11 -6.08 19.21
CA MET A 1 13.62 -6.86 18.08
C MET A 1 13.54 -8.32 18.51
N VAL A 2 12.45 -9.03 18.18
CA VAL A 2 12.26 -10.44 18.61
C VAL A 2 13.04 -11.36 17.67
N ASP A 3 13.73 -12.37 18.22
CA ASP A 3 14.40 -13.40 17.41
C ASP A 3 13.37 -14.28 16.68
N VAL A 4 13.60 -14.51 15.40
CA VAL A 4 12.75 -15.34 14.53
C VAL A 4 13.53 -16.45 13.84
N SER A 5 14.80 -16.67 14.20
CA SER A 5 15.71 -17.59 13.53
C SER A 5 15.19 -19.03 13.42
N ASP A 6 14.47 -19.50 14.46
CA ASP A 6 13.94 -20.87 14.51
C ASP A 6 12.62 -21.05 13.73
N LYS A 7 12.05 -19.97 13.16
CA LYS A 7 10.80 -20.05 12.41
C LYS A 7 11.07 -20.45 10.96
N PRO A 8 10.27 -21.39 10.39
CA PRO A 8 10.41 -21.75 9.00
C PRO A 8 10.02 -20.58 8.08
N LEU A 9 10.70 -20.51 6.94
CA LEU A 9 10.31 -19.61 5.85
C LEU A 9 8.89 -19.94 5.37
N SER A 10 8.12 -18.92 5.10
CA SER A 10 6.77 -19.04 4.59
C SER A 10 6.42 -17.85 3.70
N VAL A 11 5.51 -18.04 2.75
CA VAL A 11 4.94 -16.95 1.98
C VAL A 11 4.02 -16.14 2.89
N ARG A 12 4.26 -14.86 2.95
CA ARG A 12 3.48 -13.90 3.74
C ARG A 12 2.87 -12.85 2.82
N VAL A 13 1.60 -12.56 3.02
CA VAL A 13 0.89 -11.48 2.35
C VAL A 13 0.16 -10.66 3.40
N ALA A 14 0.26 -9.35 3.29
CA ALA A 14 -0.53 -8.42 4.07
C ALA A 14 -1.19 -7.39 3.14
N ILE A 15 -2.43 -7.02 3.47
CA ILE A 15 -3.17 -5.95 2.81
C ILE A 15 -3.60 -4.96 3.87
N ALA A 16 -3.18 -3.73 3.73
CA ALA A 16 -3.63 -2.61 4.55
C ALA A 16 -4.44 -1.63 3.71
N LYS A 17 -5.38 -0.94 4.35
CA LYS A 17 -6.19 0.12 3.76
C LYS A 17 -6.20 1.34 4.65
N GLY A 18 -6.48 2.48 4.03
CA GLY A 18 -6.72 3.74 4.71
C GLY A 18 -7.56 4.66 3.83
N LYS A 19 -8.10 5.72 4.41
CA LYS A 19 -8.90 6.71 3.72
C LYS A 19 -8.33 8.10 3.93
N ILE A 20 -8.38 8.89 2.90
CA ILE A 20 -8.14 10.34 2.99
C ILE A 20 -9.38 11.07 2.47
N LYS A 21 -9.97 11.90 3.34
CA LYS A 21 -11.07 12.79 2.95
C LYS A 21 -10.48 13.97 2.17
N LEU A 22 -11.09 14.28 1.04
CA LEU A 22 -10.72 15.39 0.16
C LEU A 22 -12.00 16.14 -0.24
N GLN A 23 -11.90 17.45 -0.41
CA GLN A 23 -12.99 18.23 -0.98
C GLN A 23 -13.19 17.86 -2.46
N ARG A 24 -14.44 17.95 -2.95
CA ARG A 24 -14.77 17.68 -4.35
C ARG A 24 -13.92 18.51 -5.33
N LYS A 25 -13.72 19.79 -5.04
CA LYS A 25 -12.85 20.66 -5.82
C LYS A 25 -11.41 20.15 -5.90
N THR A 26 -10.89 19.57 -4.83
CA THR A 26 -9.54 18.99 -4.80
C THR A 26 -9.44 17.76 -5.69
N LEU A 27 -10.47 16.90 -5.69
CA LEU A 27 -10.55 15.74 -6.58
C LEU A 27 -10.61 16.16 -8.06
N GLU A 28 -11.37 17.22 -8.38
CA GLU A 28 -11.43 17.80 -9.71
C GLU A 28 -10.05 18.31 -10.16
N LEU A 29 -9.35 19.09 -9.33
CA LEU A 29 -7.98 19.57 -9.62
C LEU A 29 -6.97 18.43 -9.82
N ILE A 30 -7.09 17.33 -9.05
CA ILE A 30 -6.24 16.15 -9.23
C ILE A 30 -6.54 15.48 -10.59
N SER A 31 -7.82 15.30 -10.92
CA SER A 31 -8.23 14.63 -12.18
C SER A 31 -7.86 15.42 -13.44
N GLU A 32 -7.70 16.74 -13.32
CA GLU A 32 -7.33 17.65 -14.39
C GLU A 32 -5.82 18.00 -14.41
N ASP A 33 -5.00 17.32 -13.59
CA ASP A 33 -3.55 17.58 -13.43
C ASP A 33 -3.22 19.05 -13.07
N GLN A 34 -4.12 19.73 -12.35
CA GLN A 34 -3.97 21.14 -11.97
C GLN A 34 -3.33 21.38 -10.60
N ILE A 35 -2.87 20.34 -9.93
CA ILE A 35 -2.13 20.48 -8.67
C ILE A 35 -0.70 20.94 -8.98
N ALA A 36 -0.27 22.05 -8.37
CA ALA A 36 1.01 22.69 -8.65
C ALA A 36 2.24 21.77 -8.44
N LYS A 37 2.13 20.75 -7.60
CA LYS A 37 3.17 19.75 -7.33
C LYS A 37 3.20 18.58 -8.33
N GLY A 38 2.33 18.58 -9.34
CA GLY A 38 2.25 17.55 -10.38
C GLY A 38 1.29 16.41 -10.03
N ASP A 39 1.50 15.23 -10.65
CA ASP A 39 0.63 14.06 -10.51
C ASP A 39 0.65 13.52 -9.07
N VAL A 40 -0.47 13.77 -8.37
CA VAL A 40 -0.65 13.43 -6.95
C VAL A 40 -0.65 11.93 -6.74
N PHE A 41 -1.41 11.19 -7.55
CA PHE A 41 -1.60 9.76 -7.31
C PHE A 41 -0.39 8.94 -7.76
N ALA A 42 0.29 9.31 -8.85
CA ALA A 42 1.53 8.65 -9.24
C ALA A 42 2.61 8.87 -8.18
N THR A 43 2.77 10.11 -7.69
CA THR A 43 3.74 10.44 -6.64
C THR A 43 3.43 9.68 -5.34
N ALA A 44 2.16 9.62 -4.92
CA ALA A 44 1.75 8.89 -3.73
C ALA A 44 2.00 7.38 -3.84
N ARG A 45 1.75 6.77 -5.01
CA ARG A 45 2.07 5.36 -5.25
C ARG A 45 3.55 5.07 -5.07
N ILE A 46 4.41 5.88 -5.70
CA ILE A 46 5.87 5.71 -5.60
C ILE A 46 6.33 5.89 -4.15
N ALA A 47 5.86 6.94 -3.47
CA ALA A 47 6.21 7.20 -2.07
C ALA A 47 5.81 6.05 -1.14
N GLY A 48 4.59 5.52 -1.28
CA GLY A 48 4.12 4.38 -0.51
C GLY A 48 4.94 3.11 -0.76
N ILE A 49 5.30 2.82 -2.02
CA ILE A 49 6.15 1.68 -2.36
C ILE A 49 7.55 1.82 -1.74
N GLN A 50 8.15 3.00 -1.82
CA GLN A 50 9.46 3.26 -1.22
C GLN A 50 9.41 3.14 0.31
N ALA A 51 8.39 3.69 0.95
CA ALA A 51 8.22 3.63 2.40
C ALA A 51 8.05 2.18 2.89
N ALA A 52 7.25 1.36 2.20
CA ALA A 52 7.13 -0.05 2.51
C ALA A 52 8.50 -0.78 2.47
N LYS A 53 9.36 -0.45 1.49
CA LYS A 53 10.72 -1.02 1.40
C LYS A 53 11.67 -0.52 2.50
N GLN A 54 11.35 0.59 3.12
CA GLN A 54 12.16 1.22 4.18
C GLN A 54 11.56 1.04 5.58
N THR A 55 10.57 0.19 5.75
CA THR A 55 9.84 0.00 7.01
C THR A 55 10.76 -0.23 8.20
N ALA A 56 11.77 -1.08 8.06
CA ALA A 56 12.71 -1.37 9.15
C ALA A 56 13.58 -0.16 9.55
N GLN A 57 13.73 0.84 8.68
CA GLN A 57 14.42 2.09 9.00
C GLN A 57 13.50 3.09 9.72
N LEU A 58 12.18 2.98 9.54
CA LEU A 58 11.18 3.86 10.13
C LEU A 58 10.63 3.32 11.46
N ILE A 59 10.53 2.01 11.59
CA ILE A 59 9.95 1.33 12.75
C ILE A 59 11.05 0.55 13.47
N PRO A 60 11.52 1.01 14.65
CA PRO A 60 12.79 0.58 15.26
C PRO A 60 12.94 -0.92 15.52
N LEU A 61 11.85 -1.62 15.82
CA LEU A 61 11.89 -3.04 16.16
C LEU A 61 11.42 -3.97 15.04
N CYS A 62 11.19 -3.44 13.82
CA CYS A 62 10.88 -4.24 12.65
C CYS A 62 12.12 -4.92 12.07
N HIS A 63 11.91 -6.12 11.50
CA HIS A 63 12.93 -6.84 10.76
C HIS A 63 13.08 -6.26 9.36
N THR A 64 14.28 -6.30 8.81
CA THR A 64 14.50 -6.01 7.39
C THR A 64 14.02 -7.21 6.57
N LEU A 65 13.01 -7.04 5.74
CA LEU A 65 12.39 -8.11 4.97
C LEU A 65 12.65 -7.96 3.46
N PRO A 66 12.99 -9.05 2.75
CA PRO A 66 13.10 -9.05 1.29
C PRO A 66 11.70 -9.07 0.67
N LEU A 67 11.17 -7.90 0.31
CA LEU A 67 9.85 -7.80 -0.31
C LEU A 67 9.88 -8.30 -1.74
N SER A 68 9.01 -9.26 -2.07
CA SER A 68 8.84 -9.79 -3.43
C SER A 68 7.78 -9.03 -4.23
N LYS A 69 6.86 -8.33 -3.55
CA LYS A 69 5.85 -7.46 -4.16
C LYS A 69 5.46 -6.36 -3.18
N VAL A 70 5.35 -5.13 -3.69
CA VAL A 70 4.61 -4.02 -3.07
C VAL A 70 3.75 -3.39 -4.15
N GLU A 71 2.48 -3.18 -3.87
CA GLU A 71 1.53 -2.54 -4.77
C GLU A 71 0.69 -1.54 -3.98
N ILE A 72 0.57 -0.33 -4.51
CA ILE A 72 -0.31 0.71 -3.98
C ILE A 72 -1.40 0.96 -5.00
N ASP A 73 -2.64 0.79 -4.59
CA ASP A 73 -3.82 1.17 -5.36
C ASP A 73 -4.56 2.33 -4.68
N ILE A 74 -5.09 3.24 -5.49
CA ILE A 74 -5.80 4.44 -5.03
C ILE A 74 -7.10 4.54 -5.82
N VAL A 75 -8.21 4.45 -5.11
CA VAL A 75 -9.56 4.53 -5.67
C VAL A 75 -10.26 5.76 -5.11
N THR A 76 -10.71 6.64 -5.99
CA THR A 76 -11.44 7.86 -5.61
C THR A 76 -12.91 7.57 -5.33
N SER A 77 -13.51 8.35 -4.42
CA SER A 77 -14.93 8.39 -4.11
C SER A 77 -15.42 9.83 -4.13
N ALA A 78 -16.70 10.05 -3.86
CA ALA A 78 -17.29 11.39 -3.86
C ALA A 78 -16.67 12.34 -2.82
N ASP A 79 -16.09 11.81 -1.74
CA ASP A 79 -15.59 12.54 -0.58
C ASP A 79 -14.10 12.32 -0.27
N GLY A 80 -13.38 11.70 -1.20
CA GLY A 80 -11.94 11.46 -1.00
C GLY A 80 -11.38 10.29 -1.79
N ALA A 81 -10.43 9.58 -1.19
CA ALA A 81 -9.81 8.40 -1.78
C ALA A 81 -9.57 7.30 -0.74
N GLU A 82 -9.73 6.05 -1.15
CA GLU A 82 -9.27 4.88 -0.41
C GLU A 82 -7.92 4.43 -1.00
N VAL A 83 -6.94 4.26 -0.13
CA VAL A 83 -5.61 3.75 -0.48
C VAL A 83 -5.48 2.33 0.04
N THR A 84 -5.03 1.43 -0.81
CA THR A 84 -4.76 0.03 -0.48
C THR A 84 -3.29 -0.27 -0.74
N CYS A 85 -2.61 -0.92 0.20
CA CYS A 85 -1.27 -1.45 0.01
C CYS A 85 -1.27 -2.97 0.15
N VAL A 86 -0.72 -3.66 -0.84
CA VAL A 86 -0.44 -5.09 -0.80
C VAL A 86 1.06 -5.29 -0.67
N ALA A 87 1.51 -5.96 0.39
CA ALA A 87 2.90 -6.35 0.58
C ALA A 87 3.04 -7.87 0.61
N ARG A 88 4.09 -8.41 -0.03
CA ARG A 88 4.39 -9.85 -0.06
C ARG A 88 5.88 -10.09 0.15
N THR A 89 6.18 -11.14 0.93
CA THR A 89 7.55 -11.64 1.14
C THR A 89 7.55 -13.16 1.29
N VAL A 90 8.75 -13.73 1.24
CA VAL A 90 9.07 -15.06 1.74
C VAL A 90 10.03 -14.87 2.91
N ALA A 91 9.52 -15.01 4.13
CA ALA A 91 10.29 -14.72 5.34
C ALA A 91 9.78 -15.52 6.57
N GLN A 92 10.50 -15.39 7.66
CA GLN A 92 10.17 -16.00 8.97
C GLN A 92 9.11 -15.20 9.73
N THR A 93 8.91 -13.91 9.39
CA THR A 93 7.91 -13.03 10.00
C THR A 93 6.98 -12.41 8.97
N GLY A 94 5.93 -11.74 9.43
CA GLY A 94 4.90 -11.14 8.56
C GLY A 94 5.31 -9.77 8.00
N VAL A 95 4.55 -9.28 7.02
CA VAL A 95 4.76 -8.01 6.29
C VAL A 95 3.66 -6.98 6.60
N GLU A 96 3.04 -7.09 7.76
CA GLU A 96 1.93 -6.22 8.15
C GLU A 96 2.36 -4.77 8.25
N MET A 97 3.55 -4.54 8.80
CA MET A 97 4.08 -3.19 8.99
C MET A 97 4.44 -2.54 7.66
N GLU A 98 4.98 -3.29 6.72
CA GLU A 98 5.28 -2.82 5.37
C GLU A 98 4.01 -2.35 4.65
N ALA A 99 2.92 -3.10 4.78
CA ALA A 99 1.63 -2.72 4.21
C ALA A 99 1.06 -1.45 4.89
N LEU A 100 1.11 -1.36 6.21
CA LEU A 100 0.61 -0.20 6.97
C LEU A 100 1.44 1.05 6.70
N VAL A 101 2.77 0.95 6.68
CA VAL A 101 3.66 2.07 6.36
C VAL A 101 3.42 2.55 4.93
N GLY A 102 3.28 1.63 3.97
CA GLY A 102 2.99 1.95 2.58
C GLY A 102 1.71 2.78 2.41
N VAL A 103 0.60 2.34 3.02
CA VAL A 103 -0.68 3.08 3.01
C VAL A 103 -0.53 4.45 3.65
N THR A 104 0.11 4.51 4.82
CA THR A 104 0.21 5.76 5.59
C THR A 104 1.01 6.82 4.84
N ILE A 105 2.16 6.44 4.28
CA ILE A 105 3.02 7.39 3.54
C ILE A 105 2.38 7.80 2.21
N ALA A 106 1.67 6.89 1.52
CA ALA A 106 0.93 7.27 0.33
C ALA A 106 -0.12 8.36 0.65
N MET A 107 -0.91 8.21 1.72
CA MET A 107 -1.89 9.21 2.13
C MET A 107 -1.25 10.51 2.61
N LEU A 108 -0.13 10.46 3.35
CA LEU A 108 0.61 11.65 3.75
C LEU A 108 1.16 12.40 2.54
N THR A 109 1.54 11.70 1.47
CA THR A 109 1.99 12.30 0.21
C THR A 109 0.84 13.03 -0.48
N ILE A 110 -0.36 12.41 -0.58
CA ILE A 110 -1.57 13.09 -1.08
C ILE A 110 -1.83 14.35 -0.26
N TYR A 111 -1.78 14.25 1.07
CA TYR A 111 -1.98 15.37 1.98
C TYR A 111 -0.98 16.50 1.70
N ASP A 112 0.32 16.20 1.63
CA ASP A 112 1.36 17.21 1.37
C ASP A 112 1.16 17.91 0.02
N MET A 113 0.80 17.17 -1.01
CA MET A 113 0.62 17.74 -2.35
C MET A 113 -0.63 18.62 -2.46
N CYS A 114 -1.68 18.33 -1.70
CA CYS A 114 -2.97 19.04 -1.79
C CYS A 114 -3.19 20.10 -0.69
N LYS A 115 -2.35 20.16 0.36
CA LYS A 115 -2.57 21.05 1.52
C LYS A 115 -2.64 22.54 1.21
N ALA A 116 -2.15 22.98 0.04
CA ALA A 116 -2.27 24.37 -0.39
C ALA A 116 -3.71 24.71 -0.81
N VAL A 117 -4.45 23.76 -1.37
CA VAL A 117 -5.81 23.94 -1.93
C VAL A 117 -6.91 23.34 -1.04
N ASP A 118 -6.57 22.41 -0.14
CA ASP A 118 -7.51 21.74 0.76
C ASP A 118 -6.97 21.78 2.20
N LYS A 119 -7.69 22.44 3.10
CA LYS A 119 -7.30 22.58 4.52
C LYS A 119 -8.01 21.60 5.45
N ASP A 120 -9.05 20.92 4.96
CA ASP A 120 -9.94 20.09 5.76
C ASP A 120 -9.70 18.58 5.56
N MET A 121 -8.60 18.23 4.90
CA MET A 121 -8.23 16.84 4.67
C MET A 121 -8.07 16.07 5.98
N ARG A 122 -8.54 14.82 5.98
CA ARG A 122 -8.41 13.90 7.13
C ARG A 122 -7.96 12.55 6.65
N ILE A 123 -6.88 12.04 7.26
CA ILE A 123 -6.45 10.66 7.10
C ILE A 123 -7.12 9.85 8.21
N SER A 124 -7.77 8.75 7.84
CA SER A 124 -8.53 7.90 8.75
C SER A 124 -8.49 6.43 8.33
N ASP A 125 -9.05 5.56 9.17
CA ASP A 125 -9.29 4.14 8.88
C ASP A 125 -8.05 3.35 8.42
N VAL A 126 -6.85 3.74 8.89
CA VAL A 126 -5.64 2.97 8.62
C VAL A 126 -5.72 1.66 9.38
N ARG A 127 -5.81 0.55 8.65
CA ARG A 127 -5.95 -0.77 9.25
C ARG A 127 -5.41 -1.87 8.38
N LEU A 128 -5.01 -2.95 9.02
CA LEU A 128 -4.75 -4.22 8.36
C LEU A 128 -6.09 -4.90 8.01
N VAL A 129 -6.24 -5.33 6.76
CA VAL A 129 -7.47 -5.96 6.24
C VAL A 129 -7.26 -7.46 6.05
N VAL A 130 -6.07 -7.85 5.54
CA VAL A 130 -5.73 -9.24 5.26
C VAL A 130 -4.34 -9.52 5.79
N LYS A 131 -4.18 -10.70 6.38
CA LYS A 131 -2.91 -11.30 6.75
C LYS A 131 -2.96 -12.78 6.44
N THR A 132 -2.07 -13.27 5.60
CA THR A 132 -1.97 -14.69 5.29
C THR A 132 -0.57 -15.23 5.47
N LYS A 133 -0.51 -16.52 5.80
CA LYS A 133 0.72 -17.31 5.89
C LYS A 133 0.49 -18.63 5.14
N SER A 134 1.36 -18.97 4.20
CA SER A 134 1.29 -20.23 3.46
C SER A 134 2.66 -20.91 3.39
N PRO A 135 2.74 -22.24 3.48
CA PRO A 135 3.98 -22.99 3.27
C PRO A 135 4.58 -22.70 1.89
N LEU A 136 5.90 -22.80 1.75
CA LEU A 136 6.58 -22.61 0.46
C LEU A 136 6.12 -23.64 -0.61
N ALA A 137 5.87 -24.89 -0.21
CA ALA A 137 5.44 -25.95 -1.11
C ALA A 137 4.09 -25.66 -1.79
N ALA A 138 3.19 -24.91 -1.14
CA ALA A 138 1.89 -24.55 -1.71
C ALA A 138 1.95 -23.55 -2.87
N VAL A 139 3.10 -22.92 -3.12
CA VAL A 139 3.26 -21.89 -4.17
C VAL A 139 3.56 -22.50 -5.54
N HIS A 140 4.09 -23.73 -5.60
CA HIS A 140 4.43 -24.37 -6.88
C HIS A 140 3.20 -24.94 -7.59
N ASP A 141 2.12 -25.27 -6.87
CA ASP A 141 0.92 -25.89 -7.47
C ASP A 141 -0.06 -24.85 -8.07
N GLY A 142 0.08 -23.58 -7.71
CA GLY A 142 -0.82 -22.48 -8.12
C GLY A 142 -0.49 -21.80 -9.46
N ARG A 143 0.64 -22.13 -10.14
CA ARG A 143 1.06 -21.41 -11.36
C ARG A 143 0.16 -21.60 -12.59
N ASN A 144 -0.84 -22.49 -12.53
CA ASN A 144 -1.72 -22.77 -13.67
C ASN A 144 -3.12 -22.14 -13.58
N GLN A 145 -3.50 -21.48 -12.46
CA GLN A 145 -4.85 -20.93 -12.31
C GLN A 145 -4.94 -19.40 -12.41
N SER A 146 -3.85 -18.65 -12.25
CA SER A 146 -3.91 -17.18 -12.22
C SER A 146 -3.85 -16.49 -13.59
N ARG A 147 -3.58 -17.23 -14.69
CA ARG A 147 -3.58 -16.65 -16.05
C ARG A 147 -4.98 -16.47 -16.67
N ARG A 148 -6.06 -16.90 -16.02
CA ARG A 148 -7.42 -16.85 -16.59
C ARG A 148 -8.34 -15.76 -16.10
N ARG A 149 -7.92 -14.83 -15.21
CA ARG A 149 -8.85 -13.85 -14.60
C ARG A 149 -8.49 -12.36 -14.77
N TYR A 150 -7.66 -12.01 -15.74
CA TYR A 150 -7.51 -10.61 -16.13
C TYR A 150 -7.66 -10.45 -17.64
N LYS A 151 -8.89 -10.61 -18.13
CA LYS A 151 -9.35 -9.98 -19.36
C LYS A 151 -10.47 -9.03 -18.95
N ALA A 152 -10.13 -7.77 -18.73
CA ALA A 152 -11.12 -6.70 -18.76
C ALA A 152 -11.51 -6.45 -20.22
N PRO A 153 -12.80 -6.31 -20.55
CA PRO A 153 -13.19 -5.90 -21.89
C PRO A 153 -12.91 -4.41 -22.04
N LEU A 154 -12.17 -4.08 -23.10
CA LEU A 154 -12.10 -2.75 -23.67
C LEU A 154 -13.48 -2.42 -24.25
N GLN A 155 -14.17 -1.45 -23.70
CA GLN A 155 -15.16 -0.60 -24.39
C GLN A 155 -15.10 0.78 -23.78
#